data_1d25c7a556dc1d69f91f792185902c3b
#
_entry.id   1d25c7a556dc1d69f91f792185902c3b
#
_cell.length_a   1.000
_cell.length_b   1.000
_cell.length_c   1.000
_cell.angle_alpha   90.00
_cell.angle_beta   90.00
_cell.angle_gamma   90.00
#
_symmetry.space_group_name_H-M   'P 1'
#
loop_
_entity.id
_entity.type
_entity.pdbx_description
1 polymer ?
#
loop_
_entity_poly.entity_id
_entity_poly.type
_entity_poly.pdbx_seq_one_letter_code
_entity_poly.pdbx_strand_id
1 'polypeptide(L)'
;MQTTFERLGITYRQEGNYLLPNIEAPESPQIGFWGQRRLKYLRENKEVLYMTMLMDTLKEHLEEVDRFAEEMFDRLVTQMKKQERITEALKATNQMEWVQRMNNIRSRADEIVYQELIYV
;
A
#
# COMPACT_ATOMS: atom_id res chain seq x y z
N MET A 1 19.61 -0.60 33.32
CA MET A 1 18.22 -0.68 33.78
C MET A 1 17.31 -1.16 32.63
N GLN A 2 16.64 -2.26 32.83
CA GLN A 2 15.76 -2.80 31.80
C GLN A 2 14.44 -2.04 31.76
N THR A 3 13.97 -1.72 30.55
CA THR A 3 12.64 -1.15 30.33
C THR A 3 11.60 -2.26 30.52
N THR A 4 10.33 -1.86 30.66
CA THR A 4 9.22 -2.81 30.71
C THR A 4 9.18 -3.72 29.47
N PHE A 5 9.49 -3.16 28.30
CA PHE A 5 9.52 -3.92 27.04
C PHE A 5 10.64 -4.96 27.03
N GLU A 6 11.82 -4.62 27.54
CA GLU A 6 12.93 -5.58 27.65
C GLU A 6 12.59 -6.75 28.57
N ARG A 7 11.88 -6.48 29.65
CA ARG A 7 11.40 -7.52 30.57
C ARG A 7 10.42 -8.48 29.90
N LEU A 8 9.66 -8.00 28.94
CA LEU A 8 8.70 -8.81 28.20
C LEU A 8 9.33 -9.52 27.00
N GLY A 9 10.64 -9.35 26.80
CA GLY A 9 11.34 -9.98 25.68
C GLY A 9 11.15 -9.28 24.35
N ILE A 10 10.70 -8.04 24.37
CA ILE A 10 10.50 -7.24 23.16
C ILE A 10 11.83 -6.62 22.75
N THR A 11 12.20 -6.82 21.50
CA THR A 11 13.40 -6.22 20.92
C THR A 11 13.09 -4.85 20.34
N TYR A 12 14.16 -4.11 20.04
CA TYR A 12 14.06 -2.78 19.43
C TYR A 12 14.65 -2.78 18.04
N ARG A 13 14.07 -1.94 17.20
CA ARG A 13 14.63 -1.63 15.88
C ARG A 13 15.02 -0.16 15.83
N GLN A 14 16.02 0.15 15.02
CA GLN A 14 16.45 1.53 14.81
C GLN A 14 15.79 2.10 13.57
N GLU A 15 15.10 3.24 13.74
CA GLU A 15 14.57 4.02 12.63
C GLU A 15 15.06 5.45 12.77
N GLY A 16 15.97 5.86 11.89
CA GLY A 16 16.63 7.16 12.01
C GLY A 16 17.43 7.25 13.31
N ASN A 17 17.12 8.25 14.13
CA ASN A 17 17.76 8.46 15.42
C ASN A 17 17.00 7.86 16.59
N TYR A 18 15.93 7.09 16.32
CA TYR A 18 15.05 6.57 17.35
C TYR A 18 15.15 5.06 17.44
N LEU A 19 15.11 4.56 18.67
CA LEU A 19 14.90 3.15 18.94
C LEU A 19 13.41 2.93 19.20
N LEU A 20 12.77 2.22 18.30
CA LEU A 20 11.35 1.90 18.42
C LEU A 20 11.17 0.46 18.88
N PRO A 21 10.24 0.17 19.80
CA PRO A 21 9.95 -1.20 20.17
C PRO A 21 9.53 -2.01 18.94
N ASN A 22 10.12 -3.16 18.78
CA ASN A 22 9.78 -4.06 17.69
C ASN A 22 8.55 -4.88 18.08
N ILE A 23 7.41 -4.19 18.23
CA ILE A 23 6.15 -4.81 18.60
C ILE A 23 5.41 -5.16 17.31
N GLU A 24 5.38 -6.45 17.01
CA GLU A 24 4.44 -6.95 16.02
C GLU A 24 3.21 -7.43 16.78
N ALA A 25 2.07 -6.81 16.49
CA ALA A 25 0.82 -7.37 16.98
C ALA A 25 0.66 -8.75 16.34
N PRO A 26 0.41 -9.82 17.14
CA PRO A 26 0.26 -11.17 16.59
C PRO A 26 -0.80 -11.30 15.52
N GLU A 27 -1.69 -10.32 15.45
CA GLU A 27 -2.82 -10.28 14.54
C GLU A 27 -2.69 -9.17 13.49
N SER A 28 -1.50 -8.56 13.36
CA SER A 28 -1.28 -7.58 12.30
C SER A 28 -1.47 -8.26 10.95
N PRO A 29 -2.45 -7.82 10.15
CA PRO A 29 -2.61 -8.40 8.83
C PRO A 29 -1.37 -8.10 8.00
N GLN A 30 -0.90 -9.09 7.27
CA GLN A 30 0.15 -8.88 6.29
C GLN A 30 -0.47 -8.21 5.07
N ILE A 31 -0.62 -6.91 5.17
CA ILE A 31 -1.19 -6.09 4.10
C ILE A 31 -0.07 -5.38 3.35
N GLY A 32 -0.24 -5.28 2.04
CA GLY A 32 0.68 -4.59 1.19
C GLY A 32 0.41 -3.08 1.14
N PHE A 33 0.96 -2.45 0.13
CA PHE A 33 0.89 -1.01 -0.06
C PHE A 33 -0.54 -0.46 -0.04
N TRP A 34 -1.44 -1.07 -0.80
CA TRP A 34 -2.82 -0.59 -0.94
C TRP A 34 -3.65 -0.78 0.32
N GLY A 35 -3.48 -1.93 0.96
CA GLY A 35 -4.17 -2.21 2.21
C GLY A 35 -3.78 -1.23 3.32
N GLN A 36 -2.50 -0.88 3.42
CA GLN A 36 -2.03 0.09 4.39
C GLN A 36 -2.60 1.49 4.13
N ARG A 37 -2.71 1.88 2.86
CA ARG A 37 -3.34 3.15 2.48
C ARG A 37 -4.81 3.19 2.86
N ARG A 38 -5.53 2.10 2.64
CA ARG A 38 -6.93 1.98 3.04
C ARG A 38 -7.07 2.07 4.57
N LEU A 39 -6.20 1.40 5.31
CA LEU A 39 -6.19 1.44 6.76
C LEU A 39 -6.03 2.87 7.27
N LYS A 40 -5.07 3.60 6.73
CA LYS A 40 -4.84 5.00 7.10
C LYS A 40 -6.06 5.86 6.81
N TYR A 41 -6.66 5.70 5.64
CA TYR A 41 -7.85 6.44 5.26
C TYR A 41 -9.01 6.17 6.21
N LEU A 42 -9.25 4.92 6.57
CA LEU A 42 -10.32 4.54 7.50
C LEU A 42 -10.12 5.18 8.88
N ARG A 43 -8.90 5.15 9.39
CA ARG A 43 -8.58 5.77 10.67
C ARG A 43 -8.82 7.27 10.68
N GLU A 44 -8.46 7.95 9.61
CA GLU A 44 -8.51 9.41 9.53
C GLU A 44 -9.87 9.96 9.12
N ASN A 45 -10.62 9.22 8.30
CA ASN A 45 -11.82 9.74 7.65
C ASN A 45 -13.09 8.93 7.91
N LYS A 46 -12.96 7.68 8.34
CA LYS A 46 -14.09 6.77 8.58
C LYS A 46 -13.95 6.09 9.94
N GLU A 47 -13.81 6.89 10.97
CA GLU A 47 -13.51 6.40 12.32
C GLU A 47 -14.54 5.40 12.84
N VAL A 48 -15.83 5.66 12.64
CA VAL A 48 -16.89 4.76 13.09
C VAL A 48 -16.80 3.42 12.37
N LEU A 49 -16.61 3.45 11.06
CA LEU A 49 -16.46 2.22 10.27
C LEU A 49 -15.20 1.46 10.68
N TYR A 50 -14.09 2.18 10.89
CA TYR A 50 -12.85 1.58 11.36
C TYR A 50 -13.05 0.86 12.70
N MET A 51 -13.67 1.53 13.67
CA MET A 51 -13.92 0.94 14.98
C MET A 51 -14.84 -0.27 14.91
N THR A 52 -15.85 -0.22 14.05
CA THR A 52 -16.77 -1.35 13.85
C THR A 52 -16.04 -2.56 13.27
N MET A 53 -15.16 -2.35 12.29
CA MET A 53 -14.43 -3.45 11.65
C MET A 53 -13.25 -3.96 12.47
N LEU A 54 -12.71 -3.12 13.35
CA LEU A 54 -11.52 -3.46 14.13
C LEU A 54 -11.70 -4.74 14.96
N MET A 55 -12.91 -4.98 15.43
CA MET A 55 -13.23 -6.13 16.29
C MET A 55 -13.28 -7.46 15.53
N ASP A 56 -13.57 -7.45 14.24
CA ASP A 56 -13.91 -8.69 13.51
C ASP A 56 -13.40 -8.74 12.07
N THR A 57 -13.74 -7.78 11.23
CA THR A 57 -13.62 -7.91 9.77
C THR A 57 -12.51 -7.05 9.14
N LEU A 58 -11.78 -6.26 9.94
CA LEU A 58 -10.81 -5.32 9.40
C LEU A 58 -9.71 -6.02 8.61
N LYS A 59 -9.17 -7.12 9.12
CA LYS A 59 -8.10 -7.87 8.47
C LYS A 59 -8.52 -8.36 7.08
N GLU A 60 -9.67 -9.02 7.01
CA GLU A 60 -10.19 -9.54 5.75
C GLU A 60 -10.49 -8.42 4.76
N HIS A 61 -11.04 -7.32 5.25
CA HIS A 61 -11.31 -6.13 4.42
C HIS A 61 -10.03 -5.57 3.80
N LEU A 62 -8.99 -5.40 4.60
CA LEU A 62 -7.72 -4.83 4.12
C LEU A 62 -7.01 -5.76 3.15
N GLU A 63 -7.04 -7.07 3.40
CA GLU A 63 -6.47 -8.05 2.50
C GLU A 63 -7.22 -8.06 1.16
N GLU A 64 -8.53 -7.97 1.19
CA GLU A 64 -9.37 -7.93 -0.01
C GLU A 64 -9.12 -6.65 -0.81
N VAL A 65 -9.08 -5.50 -0.15
CA VAL A 65 -8.78 -4.21 -0.80
C VAL A 65 -7.39 -4.26 -1.43
N ASP A 66 -6.40 -4.78 -0.72
CA ASP A 66 -5.04 -4.90 -1.22
C ASP A 66 -4.98 -5.74 -2.50
N ARG A 67 -5.67 -6.88 -2.51
CA ARG A 67 -5.73 -7.75 -3.67
C ARG A 67 -6.44 -7.10 -4.86
N PHE A 68 -7.62 -6.53 -4.64
CA PHE A 68 -8.37 -5.88 -5.71
C PHE A 68 -7.64 -4.65 -6.27
N ALA A 69 -6.99 -3.88 -5.40
CA ALA A 69 -6.23 -2.71 -5.82
C ALA A 69 -5.02 -3.12 -6.66
N GLU A 70 -4.31 -4.15 -6.25
CA GLU A 70 -3.17 -4.68 -7.01
C GLU A 70 -3.59 -5.16 -8.40
N GLU A 71 -4.67 -5.92 -8.47
CA GLU A 71 -5.22 -6.41 -9.74
C GLU A 71 -5.67 -5.27 -10.64
N MET A 72 -6.36 -4.28 -10.08
CA MET A 72 -6.82 -3.11 -10.82
C MET A 72 -5.65 -2.29 -11.34
N PHE A 73 -4.65 -2.05 -10.51
CA PHE A 73 -3.45 -1.30 -10.90
C PHE A 73 -2.74 -1.96 -12.07
N ASP A 74 -2.47 -3.25 -11.96
CA ASP A 74 -1.78 -4.02 -13.00
C ASP A 74 -2.56 -4.01 -14.31
N ARG A 75 -3.88 -4.17 -14.24
CA ARG A 75 -4.74 -4.12 -15.41
C ARG A 75 -4.72 -2.75 -16.06
N LEU A 76 -4.83 -1.68 -15.27
CA LEU A 76 -4.82 -0.31 -15.78
C LEU A 76 -3.48 0.04 -16.44
N VAL A 77 -2.37 -0.32 -15.81
CA VAL A 77 -1.04 -0.10 -16.37
C VAL A 77 -0.89 -0.84 -17.70
N THR A 78 -1.30 -2.09 -17.75
CA THR A 78 -1.23 -2.90 -18.97
C THR A 78 -2.08 -2.30 -20.10
N GLN A 79 -3.29 -1.88 -19.80
CA GLN A 79 -4.19 -1.27 -20.79
C GLN A 79 -3.65 0.06 -21.32
N MET A 80 -3.20 0.93 -20.43
CA MET A 80 -2.65 2.24 -20.81
C MET A 80 -1.38 2.10 -21.64
N LYS A 81 -0.52 1.17 -21.24
CA LYS A 81 0.71 0.84 -21.95
C LYS A 81 0.41 0.41 -23.40
N LYS A 82 -0.61 -0.41 -23.58
CA LYS A 82 -1.06 -0.88 -24.87
C LYS A 82 -1.65 0.25 -25.71
N GLN A 83 -2.51 1.06 -25.12
CA GLN A 83 -3.17 2.19 -25.80
C GLN A 83 -2.17 3.26 -26.26
N GLU A 84 -1.17 3.53 -25.43
CA GLU A 84 -0.15 4.55 -25.74
C GLU A 84 1.06 3.97 -26.47
N ARG A 85 1.00 2.69 -26.84
CA ARG A 85 2.05 2.00 -27.62
C ARG A 85 3.43 2.09 -26.99
N ILE A 86 3.52 1.96 -25.69
CA ILE A 86 4.78 1.92 -24.97
C ILE A 86 5.32 0.49 -25.04
N THR A 87 6.40 0.31 -25.79
CA THR A 87 6.94 -1.02 -26.10
C THR A 87 8.36 -1.18 -25.57
N GLU A 88 8.85 -2.41 -25.58
CA GLU A 88 10.25 -2.71 -25.27
C GLU A 88 11.19 -2.08 -26.29
N ALA A 89 10.73 -1.89 -27.54
CA ALA A 89 11.50 -1.18 -28.56
C ALA A 89 11.73 0.28 -28.16
N LEU A 90 10.73 0.95 -27.59
CA LEU A 90 10.89 2.32 -27.09
C LEU A 90 11.92 2.36 -25.95
N LYS A 91 11.84 1.39 -25.03
CA LYS A 91 12.80 1.28 -23.94
C LYS A 91 14.24 1.14 -24.44
N ALA A 92 14.45 0.36 -25.49
CA ALA A 92 15.76 0.13 -26.09
C ALA A 92 16.28 1.36 -26.85
N THR A 93 15.39 2.09 -27.55
CA THR A 93 15.78 3.22 -28.40
C THR A 93 15.82 4.56 -27.66
N ASN A 94 14.91 4.76 -26.69
CA ASN A 94 14.85 6.00 -25.91
C ASN A 94 14.38 5.70 -24.49
N GLN A 95 15.34 5.31 -23.66
CA GLN A 95 15.07 4.89 -22.28
C GLN A 95 14.46 6.02 -21.44
N MET A 96 14.90 7.26 -21.62
CA MET A 96 14.38 8.38 -20.85
C MET A 96 12.91 8.66 -21.15
N GLU A 97 12.53 8.61 -22.42
CA GLU A 97 11.14 8.76 -22.80
C GLU A 97 10.27 7.62 -22.26
N TRP A 98 10.78 6.38 -22.32
CA TRP A 98 10.11 5.22 -21.76
C TRP A 98 9.83 5.39 -20.27
N VAL A 99 10.86 5.82 -19.50
CA VAL A 99 10.72 6.05 -18.05
C VAL A 99 9.66 7.12 -17.76
N GLN A 100 9.71 8.24 -18.48
CA GLN A 100 8.75 9.33 -18.29
C GLN A 100 7.32 8.89 -18.58
N ARG A 101 7.11 8.17 -19.68
CA ARG A 101 5.79 7.65 -20.04
C ARG A 101 5.27 6.62 -19.05
N MET A 102 6.14 5.72 -18.60
CA MET A 102 5.76 4.71 -17.59
C MET A 102 5.43 5.36 -16.26
N ASN A 103 6.18 6.35 -15.81
CA ASN A 103 5.87 7.07 -14.57
C ASN A 103 4.54 7.81 -14.67
N ASN A 104 4.23 8.39 -15.81
CA ASN A 104 2.94 9.04 -16.04
C ASN A 104 1.78 8.04 -15.98
N ILE A 105 1.94 6.88 -16.61
CA ILE A 105 0.94 5.80 -16.58
C ILE A 105 0.71 5.32 -15.16
N ARG A 106 1.77 5.05 -14.41
CA ARG A 106 1.66 4.59 -13.01
C ARG A 106 0.96 5.61 -12.13
N SER A 107 1.27 6.89 -12.31
CA SER A 107 0.64 7.96 -11.56
C SER A 107 -0.87 8.03 -11.85
N ARG A 108 -1.28 7.93 -13.10
CA ARG A 108 -2.69 7.93 -13.48
C ARG A 108 -3.42 6.69 -12.96
N ALA A 109 -2.78 5.52 -13.03
CA ALA A 109 -3.34 4.30 -12.49
C ALA A 109 -3.50 4.38 -10.97
N ASP A 110 -2.51 4.92 -10.26
CA ASP A 110 -2.59 5.16 -8.82
C ASP A 110 -3.80 6.01 -8.46
N GLU A 111 -4.02 7.12 -9.15
CA GLU A 111 -5.15 8.00 -8.88
C GLU A 111 -6.48 7.28 -9.03
N ILE A 112 -6.63 6.48 -10.07
CA ILE A 112 -7.86 5.72 -10.32
C ILE A 112 -8.10 4.72 -9.19
N VAL A 113 -7.06 3.98 -8.79
CA VAL A 113 -7.19 2.99 -7.70
C VAL A 113 -7.53 3.69 -6.38
N TYR A 114 -6.91 4.82 -6.07
CA TYR A 114 -7.24 5.59 -4.86
C TYR A 114 -8.70 5.99 -4.82
N GLN A 115 -9.22 6.50 -5.94
CA GLN A 115 -10.60 6.96 -6.01
C GLN A 115 -11.61 5.82 -5.95
N GLU A 116 -11.29 4.69 -6.57
CA GLU A 116 -12.23 3.58 -6.69
C GLU A 116 -12.25 2.65 -5.47
N LEU A 117 -11.11 2.43 -4.83
CA LEU A 117 -10.97 1.41 -3.79
C LEU A 117 -10.47 1.92 -2.44
N ILE A 118 -9.71 3.00 -2.42
CA ILE A 118 -9.01 3.44 -1.21
C ILE A 118 -9.77 4.53 -0.47
N TYR A 119 -10.20 5.57 -1.17
CA TYR A 119 -10.85 6.77 -0.59
C TYR A 119 -12.37 6.74 -0.75
N VAL A 120 -12.95 5.60 -0.49
CA VAL A 120 -14.41 5.41 -0.65
C VAL A 120 -15.12 5.28 0.68
#